data_ae518b119fdda9f882c12d9e87781ec5
#
_entry.id   ae518b119fdda9f882c12d9e87781ec5
#
_cell.length_a   1.000
_cell.length_b   1.000
_cell.length_c   1.000
_cell.angle_alpha   90.00
_cell.angle_beta   90.00
_cell.angle_gamma   90.00
#
_symmetry.space_group_name_H-M   'P 1'
#
loop_
_entity.id
_entity.type
_entity.pdbx_description
1 polymer ?
#
loop_
_entity_poly.entity_id
_entity_poly.type
_entity_poly.pdbx_seq_one_letter_code
_entity_poly.pdbx_strand_id
1 'polypeptide(L)'
;STVKTDKIDARLIALYGEKMNPQPFKIQGEAILRLRQKRTVIRQLTKQITAMSNLRGSLACLPVPDKGATHTVDETIEFLEKRRDRLQSELTDLVEVEFSRQLALLTTIKGIGITLATALIITTGGFTYFQNAKQVSRYLGICPTYEQSGTSVNIRGHINRNGDAYTRGLLYVAAWTASRFNTKCGETYTRLRQNG
;
A
#
# COMPACT_ATOMS: atom_id res chain seq x y z
N SER A 1 -11.03 24.12 -24.98
CA SER A 1 -10.07 24.15 -23.86
C SER A 1 -10.79 24.75 -22.66
N THR A 2 -11.25 23.89 -21.78
CA THR A 2 -11.87 24.30 -20.50
C THR A 2 -10.77 24.76 -19.58
N VAL A 3 -10.69 26.05 -19.31
CA VAL A 3 -9.78 26.62 -18.30
C VAL A 3 -10.18 26.07 -16.94
N LYS A 4 -9.36 25.17 -16.38
CA LYS A 4 -9.56 24.61 -15.06
C LYS A 4 -9.18 25.67 -14.02
N THR A 5 -10.16 26.12 -13.24
CA THR A 5 -9.95 27.10 -12.16
C THR A 5 -10.60 26.56 -10.87
N ASP A 6 -10.02 26.86 -9.73
CA ASP A 6 -10.54 26.46 -8.41
C ASP A 6 -12.00 26.89 -8.21
N LYS A 7 -12.40 28.02 -8.79
CA LYS A 7 -13.78 28.52 -8.75
C LYS A 7 -14.76 27.62 -9.51
N ILE A 8 -14.35 27.07 -10.65
CA ILE A 8 -15.16 26.13 -11.45
C ILE A 8 -15.26 24.80 -10.70
N ASP A 9 -14.14 24.30 -10.17
CA ASP A 9 -14.10 23.06 -9.41
C ASP A 9 -14.95 23.15 -8.14
N ALA A 10 -14.88 24.26 -7.39
CA ALA A 10 -15.72 24.50 -6.22
C ALA A 10 -17.23 24.49 -6.57
N ARG A 11 -17.62 25.12 -7.70
CA ARG A 11 -19.00 25.12 -8.18
C ARG A 11 -19.48 23.73 -8.59
N LEU A 12 -18.62 22.95 -9.26
CA LEU A 12 -18.93 21.58 -9.64
C LEU A 12 -19.11 20.68 -8.42
N ILE A 13 -18.26 20.84 -7.40
CA ILE A 13 -18.38 20.09 -6.14
C ILE A 13 -19.69 20.45 -5.42
N ALA A 14 -20.05 21.72 -5.36
CA ALA A 14 -21.31 22.16 -4.76
C ALA A 14 -22.53 21.58 -5.50
N LEU A 15 -22.55 21.66 -6.82
CA LEU A 15 -23.61 21.07 -7.66
C LEU A 15 -23.69 19.54 -7.52
N TYR A 16 -22.53 18.86 -7.40
CA TYR A 16 -22.50 17.44 -7.14
C TYR A 16 -23.12 17.11 -5.78
N GLY A 17 -22.74 17.84 -4.73
CA GLY A 17 -23.30 17.68 -3.40
C GLY A 17 -24.81 17.85 -3.36
N GLU A 18 -25.32 18.90 -4.03
CA GLU A 18 -26.75 19.20 -4.11
C GLU A 18 -27.54 18.14 -4.87
N LYS A 19 -27.07 17.75 -6.06
CA LYS A 19 -27.80 16.81 -6.94
C LYS A 19 -27.68 15.36 -6.56
N MET A 20 -26.50 14.93 -6.11
CA MET A 20 -26.20 13.52 -5.86
C MET A 20 -26.39 13.11 -4.40
N ASN A 21 -26.54 14.08 -3.49
CA ASN A 21 -26.68 13.86 -2.03
C ASN A 21 -25.76 12.71 -1.55
N PRO A 22 -24.44 12.82 -1.75
CA PRO A 22 -23.52 11.73 -1.45
C PRO A 22 -23.55 11.41 0.03
N GLN A 23 -23.44 10.13 0.35
CA GLN A 23 -23.36 9.71 1.75
C GLN A 23 -22.14 10.37 2.44
N PRO A 24 -22.30 10.89 3.66
CA PRO A 24 -21.20 11.49 4.41
C PRO A 24 -20.03 10.53 4.55
N PHE A 25 -18.82 11.06 4.38
CA PHE A 25 -17.61 10.27 4.62
C PHE A 25 -17.55 9.84 6.09
N LYS A 26 -17.49 8.53 6.32
CA LYS A 26 -17.29 8.00 7.68
C LYS A 26 -15.83 8.17 8.08
N ILE A 27 -15.59 9.03 9.07
CA ILE A 27 -14.26 9.22 9.64
C ILE A 27 -13.81 7.89 10.25
N GLN A 28 -12.61 7.47 9.91
CA GLN A 28 -12.02 6.25 10.48
C GLN A 28 -11.66 6.48 11.94
N GLY A 29 -11.68 5.39 12.72
CA GLY A 29 -11.31 5.44 14.13
C GLY A 29 -9.89 6.01 14.33
N GLU A 30 -9.66 6.66 15.45
CA GLU A 30 -8.41 7.35 15.78
C GLU A 30 -7.18 6.42 15.64
N ALA A 31 -7.29 5.17 16.05
CA ALA A 31 -6.22 4.17 15.91
C ALA A 31 -5.77 4.01 14.45
N ILE A 32 -6.71 3.91 13.50
CA ILE A 32 -6.38 3.81 12.06
C ILE A 32 -5.73 5.09 11.55
N LEU A 33 -6.16 6.26 12.00
CA LEU A 33 -5.55 7.53 11.61
C LEU A 33 -4.10 7.62 12.13
N ARG A 34 -3.85 7.23 13.37
CA ARG A 34 -2.50 7.16 13.95
C ARG A 34 -1.61 6.17 13.18
N LEU A 35 -2.11 4.98 12.87
CA LEU A 35 -1.40 3.97 12.10
C LEU A 35 -1.03 4.47 10.69
N ARG A 36 -1.94 5.17 10.02
CA ARG A 36 -1.67 5.77 8.69
C ARG A 36 -0.58 6.82 8.74
N GLN A 37 -0.59 7.68 9.76
CA GLN A 37 0.45 8.70 9.96
C GLN A 37 1.81 8.04 10.19
N LYS A 38 1.91 7.07 11.13
CA LYS A 38 3.15 6.32 11.37
C LYS A 38 3.66 5.64 10.10
N ARG A 39 2.80 4.93 9.37
CA ARG A 39 3.16 4.30 8.10
C ARG A 39 3.69 5.30 7.06
N THR A 40 3.07 6.48 6.97
CA THR A 40 3.52 7.53 6.06
C THR A 40 4.93 8.00 6.39
N VAL A 41 5.22 8.24 7.67
CA VAL A 41 6.56 8.67 8.13
C VAL A 41 7.58 7.55 7.91
N ILE A 42 7.26 6.29 8.25
CA ILE A 42 8.14 5.13 8.03
C ILE A 42 8.51 5.02 6.55
N ARG A 43 7.55 5.15 5.64
CA ARG A 43 7.80 5.12 4.19
C ARG A 43 8.71 6.26 3.74
N GLN A 44 8.55 7.44 4.30
CA GLN A 44 9.39 8.59 3.98
C GLN A 44 10.82 8.38 4.49
N LEU A 45 11.00 7.91 5.72
CA LEU A 45 12.31 7.57 6.27
C LEU A 45 13.00 6.49 5.41
N THR A 46 12.28 5.45 5.00
CA THR A 46 12.82 4.40 4.12
C THR A 46 13.32 4.96 2.79
N LYS A 47 12.58 5.90 2.17
CA LYS A 47 13.04 6.57 0.94
C LYS A 47 14.31 7.38 1.17
N GLN A 48 14.41 8.09 2.28
CA GLN A 48 15.59 8.87 2.63
C GLN A 48 16.81 7.97 2.88
N ILE A 49 16.63 6.86 3.60
CA ILE A 49 17.70 5.86 3.81
C ILE A 49 18.19 5.32 2.46
N THR A 50 17.26 4.99 1.54
CA THR A 50 17.65 4.52 0.21
C THR A 50 18.43 5.58 -0.57
N ALA A 51 18.00 6.84 -0.51
CA ALA A 51 18.70 7.94 -1.17
C ALA A 51 20.11 8.15 -0.61
N MET A 52 20.26 8.14 0.72
CA MET A 52 21.57 8.26 1.38
C MET A 52 22.45 7.04 1.10
N SER A 53 21.90 5.84 1.05
CA SER A 53 22.66 4.62 0.70
C SER A 53 23.17 4.66 -0.75
N ASN A 54 22.38 5.19 -1.68
CA ASN A 54 22.81 5.39 -3.07
C ASN A 54 23.92 6.44 -3.15
N LEU A 55 23.79 7.55 -2.40
CA LEU A 55 24.83 8.56 -2.30
C LEU A 55 26.15 7.99 -1.76
N ARG A 56 26.07 7.20 -0.68
CA ARG A 56 27.23 6.47 -0.13
C ARG A 56 27.91 5.61 -1.19
N GLY A 57 27.12 4.84 -1.96
CA GLY A 57 27.64 4.03 -3.07
C GLY A 57 28.35 4.88 -4.13
N SER A 58 27.76 6.03 -4.49
CA SER A 58 28.35 6.96 -5.46
C SER A 58 29.68 7.55 -4.94
N LEU A 59 29.74 7.97 -3.68
CA LEU A 59 30.98 8.50 -3.06
C LEU A 59 32.08 7.44 -3.02
N ALA A 60 31.75 6.19 -2.74
CA ALA A 60 32.70 5.09 -2.71
C ALA A 60 33.34 4.78 -4.08
N CYS A 61 32.68 5.15 -5.17
CA CYS A 61 33.20 4.97 -6.54
C CYS A 61 34.13 6.09 -7.00
N LEU A 62 34.31 7.16 -6.20
CA LEU A 62 35.21 8.27 -6.56
C LEU A 62 36.68 7.85 -6.43
N PRO A 63 37.60 8.37 -7.27
CA PRO A 63 39.04 8.07 -7.19
C PRO A 63 39.65 8.46 -5.83
N VAL A 64 39.16 9.53 -5.22
CA VAL A 64 39.57 10.01 -3.90
C VAL A 64 38.30 10.33 -3.07
N PRO A 65 37.76 9.37 -2.35
CA PRO A 65 36.60 9.63 -1.49
C PRO A 65 36.99 10.51 -0.30
N ASP A 66 36.19 11.53 -0.02
CA ASP A 66 36.34 12.32 1.21
C ASP A 66 35.79 11.54 2.43
N LYS A 67 36.64 11.31 3.41
CA LYS A 67 36.28 10.54 4.61
C LYS A 67 35.25 11.24 5.48
N GLY A 68 35.30 12.59 5.56
CA GLY A 68 34.33 13.37 6.34
C GLY A 68 32.95 13.32 5.74
N ALA A 69 32.85 13.48 4.40
CA ALA A 69 31.58 13.36 3.70
C ALA A 69 30.97 11.95 3.83
N THR A 70 31.79 10.91 3.68
CA THR A 70 31.33 9.52 3.81
C THR A 70 30.84 9.24 5.25
N HIS A 71 31.58 9.70 6.25
CA HIS A 71 31.20 9.54 7.66
C HIS A 71 29.85 10.24 7.97
N THR A 72 29.65 11.47 7.49
CA THR A 72 28.40 12.20 7.65
C THR A 72 27.20 11.45 7.04
N VAL A 73 27.39 10.83 5.86
CA VAL A 73 26.35 10.03 5.22
C VAL A 73 26.04 8.77 6.05
N ASP A 74 27.06 8.09 6.58
CA ASP A 74 26.88 6.90 7.39
C ASP A 74 26.14 7.22 8.71
N GLU A 75 26.52 8.29 9.42
CA GLU A 75 25.81 8.74 10.62
C GLU A 75 24.34 9.11 10.32
N THR A 76 24.09 9.74 9.18
CA THR A 76 22.73 10.09 8.76
C THR A 76 21.89 8.85 8.50
N ILE A 77 22.45 7.84 7.83
CA ILE A 77 21.77 6.56 7.58
C ILE A 77 21.42 5.91 8.93
N GLU A 78 22.39 5.78 9.83
CA GLU A 78 22.18 5.15 11.15
C GLU A 78 21.09 5.88 11.96
N PHE A 79 21.09 7.21 11.96
CA PHE A 79 20.07 8.01 12.62
C PHE A 79 18.67 7.74 12.05
N LEU A 80 18.53 7.74 10.71
CA LEU A 80 17.26 7.51 10.04
C LEU A 80 16.76 6.07 10.28
N GLU A 81 17.64 5.08 10.27
CA GLU A 81 17.32 3.68 10.55
C GLU A 81 16.79 3.51 11.98
N LYS A 82 17.46 4.04 12.98
CA LYS A 82 17.00 4.02 14.38
C LYS A 82 15.61 4.65 14.53
N ARG A 83 15.34 5.76 13.85
CA ARG A 83 14.02 6.42 13.90
C ARG A 83 12.93 5.60 13.19
N ARG A 84 13.24 5.02 12.03
CA ARG A 84 12.35 4.12 11.30
C ARG A 84 11.99 2.90 12.13
N ASP A 85 12.98 2.24 12.73
CA ASP A 85 12.78 0.99 13.46
C ASP A 85 11.98 1.21 14.75
N ARG A 86 12.21 2.32 15.42
CA ARG A 86 11.39 2.72 16.57
C ARG A 86 9.93 2.92 16.18
N LEU A 87 9.65 3.69 15.12
CA LEU A 87 8.29 3.91 14.64
C LEU A 87 7.64 2.63 14.13
N GLN A 88 8.42 1.71 13.55
CA GLN A 88 7.94 0.41 13.10
C GLN A 88 7.52 -0.46 14.29
N SER A 89 8.27 -0.48 15.38
CA SER A 89 7.89 -1.16 16.62
C SER A 89 6.58 -0.58 17.18
N GLU A 90 6.52 0.73 17.38
CA GLU A 90 5.33 1.40 17.88
C GLU A 90 4.08 1.17 16.99
N LEU A 91 4.27 1.03 15.67
CA LEU A 91 3.19 0.71 14.73
C LEU A 91 2.71 -0.73 14.92
N THR A 92 3.64 -1.66 15.10
CA THR A 92 3.32 -3.09 15.33
C THR A 92 2.58 -3.27 16.64
N ASP A 93 3.07 -2.67 17.72
CA ASP A 93 2.45 -2.71 19.05
C ASP A 93 1.01 -2.16 19.00
N LEU A 94 0.79 -1.04 18.31
CA LEU A 94 -0.54 -0.46 18.15
C LEU A 94 -1.50 -1.38 17.36
N VAL A 95 -1.00 -2.07 16.32
CA VAL A 95 -1.80 -3.04 15.57
C VAL A 95 -2.14 -4.26 16.43
N GLU A 96 -1.21 -4.74 17.23
CA GLU A 96 -1.44 -5.89 18.12
C GLU A 96 -2.47 -5.58 19.22
N VAL A 97 -2.47 -4.35 19.75
CA VAL A 97 -3.44 -3.93 20.77
C VAL A 97 -4.82 -3.70 20.15
N GLU A 98 -4.92 -2.92 19.09
CA GLU A 98 -6.19 -2.44 18.56
C GLU A 98 -6.86 -3.42 17.56
N PHE A 99 -6.07 -4.28 16.90
CA PHE A 99 -6.51 -5.16 15.82
C PHE A 99 -6.04 -6.61 15.97
N SER A 100 -5.84 -7.06 17.23
CA SER A 100 -5.35 -8.41 17.55
C SER A 100 -6.11 -9.53 16.84
N ARG A 101 -7.45 -9.45 16.83
CA ARG A 101 -8.31 -10.46 16.18
C ARG A 101 -8.08 -10.48 14.65
N GLN A 102 -8.06 -9.32 14.01
CA GLN A 102 -7.83 -9.24 12.55
C GLN A 102 -6.42 -9.72 12.20
N LEU A 103 -5.43 -9.32 12.99
CA LEU A 103 -4.04 -9.74 12.81
C LEU A 103 -3.92 -11.27 12.93
N ALA A 104 -4.48 -11.87 13.98
CA ALA A 104 -4.48 -13.31 14.18
C ALA A 104 -5.16 -14.04 13.02
N LEU A 105 -6.34 -13.61 12.58
CA LEU A 105 -7.06 -14.21 11.45
C LEU A 105 -6.27 -14.13 10.14
N LEU A 106 -5.65 -12.99 9.83
CA LEU A 106 -4.89 -12.82 8.59
C LEU A 106 -3.64 -13.70 8.59
N THR A 107 -2.94 -13.82 9.70
CA THR A 107 -1.71 -14.60 9.81
C THR A 107 -1.93 -16.12 9.80
N THR A 108 -3.16 -16.61 9.99
CA THR A 108 -3.48 -18.04 9.76
C THR A 108 -3.39 -18.44 8.28
N ILE A 109 -3.48 -17.46 7.36
CA ILE A 109 -3.43 -17.71 5.93
C ILE A 109 -1.99 -17.89 5.49
N LYS A 110 -1.61 -19.09 5.03
CA LYS A 110 -0.27 -19.36 4.51
C LYS A 110 0.05 -18.41 3.33
N GLY A 111 1.11 -17.64 3.49
CA GLY A 111 1.52 -16.59 2.57
C GLY A 111 1.27 -15.17 3.09
N ILE A 112 0.47 -14.99 4.14
CA ILE A 112 0.26 -13.69 4.79
C ILE A 112 1.08 -13.62 6.08
N GLY A 113 2.19 -12.90 6.04
CA GLY A 113 2.99 -12.57 7.22
C GLY A 113 2.50 -11.29 7.91
N ILE A 114 3.08 -10.99 9.08
CA ILE A 114 2.74 -9.81 9.91
C ILE A 114 2.79 -8.52 9.09
N THR A 115 3.79 -8.33 8.26
CA THR A 115 3.96 -7.12 7.44
C THR A 115 2.78 -6.88 6.49
N LEU A 116 2.35 -7.93 5.77
CA LEU A 116 1.19 -7.82 4.87
C LEU A 116 -0.11 -7.67 5.67
N ALA A 117 -0.29 -8.43 6.74
CA ALA A 117 -1.47 -8.34 7.60
C ALA A 117 -1.65 -6.91 8.15
N THR A 118 -0.57 -6.33 8.68
CA THR A 118 -0.54 -4.94 9.15
C THR A 118 -0.86 -3.95 8.01
N ALA A 119 -0.26 -4.11 6.84
CA ALA A 119 -0.53 -3.26 5.69
C ALA A 119 -2.01 -3.33 5.26
N LEU A 120 -2.60 -4.52 5.24
CA LEU A 120 -4.02 -4.73 4.94
C LEU A 120 -4.92 -4.04 5.98
N ILE A 121 -4.67 -4.24 7.27
CA ILE A 121 -5.42 -3.59 8.36
C ILE A 121 -5.40 -2.07 8.20
N ILE A 122 -4.23 -1.47 8.01
CA ILE A 122 -4.08 -0.03 7.87
C ILE A 122 -4.78 0.49 6.61
N THR A 123 -4.61 -0.20 5.48
CA THR A 123 -5.17 0.23 4.20
C THR A 123 -6.69 0.12 4.20
N THR A 124 -7.24 -0.97 4.73
CA THR A 124 -8.69 -1.22 4.73
C THR A 124 -9.43 -0.61 5.92
N GLY A 125 -8.71 -0.03 6.89
CA GLY A 125 -9.33 0.44 8.15
C GLY A 125 -9.88 -0.69 9.01
N GLY A 126 -9.13 -1.81 9.11
CA GLY A 126 -9.56 -3.00 9.85
C GLY A 126 -10.71 -3.76 9.20
N PHE A 127 -10.95 -3.55 7.91
CA PHE A 127 -12.05 -4.14 7.11
C PHE A 127 -13.46 -3.71 7.51
N THR A 128 -13.61 -2.69 8.34
CA THR A 128 -14.92 -2.29 8.90
C THR A 128 -15.91 -1.72 7.88
N TYR A 129 -15.44 -1.27 6.72
CA TYR A 129 -16.26 -0.62 5.69
C TYR A 129 -16.60 -1.53 4.50
N PHE A 130 -16.20 -2.81 4.55
CA PHE A 130 -16.38 -3.73 3.44
C PHE A 130 -17.35 -4.84 3.79
N GLN A 131 -18.31 -5.08 2.92
CA GLN A 131 -19.31 -6.14 3.09
C GLN A 131 -18.86 -7.48 2.47
N ASN A 132 -17.94 -7.43 1.51
CA ASN A 132 -17.47 -8.63 0.80
C ASN A 132 -16.08 -8.46 0.20
N ALA A 133 -15.47 -9.57 -0.19
CA ALA A 133 -14.13 -9.62 -0.77
C ALA A 133 -14.00 -8.84 -2.10
N LYS A 134 -15.07 -8.72 -2.89
CA LYS A 134 -15.05 -7.97 -4.16
C LYS A 134 -14.82 -6.48 -3.92
N GLN A 135 -15.45 -5.92 -2.88
CA GLN A 135 -15.23 -4.52 -2.49
C GLN A 135 -13.80 -4.28 -2.03
N VAL A 136 -13.23 -5.20 -1.23
CA VAL A 136 -11.82 -5.14 -0.81
C VAL A 136 -10.88 -5.19 -2.01
N SER A 137 -11.09 -6.13 -2.92
CA SER A 137 -10.27 -6.29 -4.14
C SER A 137 -10.30 -5.04 -5.02
N ARG A 138 -11.48 -4.42 -5.18
CA ARG A 138 -11.64 -3.17 -5.93
C ARG A 138 -10.92 -2.01 -5.24
N TYR A 139 -11.06 -1.90 -3.92
CA TYR A 139 -10.42 -0.86 -3.12
C TYR A 139 -8.89 -0.97 -3.14
N LEU A 140 -8.36 -2.18 -3.09
CA LEU A 140 -6.91 -2.44 -3.20
C LEU A 140 -6.38 -2.26 -4.64
N GLY A 141 -7.26 -2.11 -5.61
CA GLY A 141 -6.91 -1.90 -7.02
C GLY A 141 -6.31 -3.13 -7.69
N ILE A 142 -6.73 -4.33 -7.26
CA ILE A 142 -6.31 -5.62 -7.86
C ILE A 142 -7.36 -6.23 -8.79
N CYS A 143 -8.55 -5.61 -8.89
CA CYS A 143 -9.55 -6.02 -9.87
C CYS A 143 -9.13 -5.63 -11.28
N PRO A 144 -9.37 -6.50 -12.28
CA PRO A 144 -9.19 -6.14 -13.68
C PRO A 144 -10.21 -5.06 -14.07
N THR A 145 -9.77 -4.09 -14.88
CA THR A 145 -10.66 -3.17 -15.59
C THR A 145 -11.03 -3.80 -16.92
N TYR A 146 -12.31 -3.83 -17.22
CA TYR A 146 -12.79 -4.24 -18.54
C TYR A 146 -13.25 -2.98 -19.27
N GLU A 147 -12.63 -2.69 -20.40
CA GLU A 147 -13.14 -1.68 -21.34
C GLU A 147 -13.84 -2.42 -22.46
N GLN A 148 -15.16 -2.49 -22.36
CA GLN A 148 -16.03 -2.95 -23.44
C GLN A 148 -16.75 -1.73 -24.02
N SER A 149 -16.47 -1.40 -25.27
CA SER A 149 -17.19 -0.40 -26.03
C SER A 149 -17.69 -1.04 -27.33
N GLY A 150 -19.00 -1.31 -27.38
CA GLY A 150 -19.65 -1.96 -28.52
C GLY A 150 -19.17 -3.40 -28.77
N THR A 151 -19.33 -3.87 -30.00
CA THR A 151 -18.96 -5.24 -30.43
C THR A 151 -17.51 -5.38 -30.87
N SER A 152 -16.75 -4.29 -31.02
CA SER A 152 -15.41 -4.29 -31.66
C SER A 152 -14.23 -4.10 -30.71
N VAL A 153 -14.43 -3.65 -29.45
CA VAL A 153 -13.34 -3.42 -28.51
C VAL A 153 -13.41 -4.41 -27.35
N ASN A 154 -12.59 -5.44 -27.41
CA ASN A 154 -12.41 -6.41 -26.33
C ASN A 154 -10.94 -6.37 -25.87
N ILE A 155 -10.60 -5.33 -25.08
CA ILE A 155 -9.24 -5.19 -24.56
C ILE A 155 -9.15 -5.96 -23.24
N ARG A 156 -8.21 -6.91 -23.13
CA ARG A 156 -7.86 -7.56 -21.86
C ARG A 156 -7.43 -6.49 -20.88
N GLY A 157 -8.24 -6.25 -19.86
CA GLY A 157 -8.02 -5.21 -18.89
C GLY A 157 -6.81 -5.47 -18.00
N HIS A 158 -6.15 -4.40 -17.61
CA HIS A 158 -5.12 -4.41 -16.57
C HIS A 158 -5.76 -4.27 -15.18
N ILE A 159 -4.99 -4.56 -14.13
CA ILE A 159 -5.43 -4.25 -12.77
C ILE A 159 -5.65 -2.74 -12.63
N ASN A 160 -6.70 -2.34 -11.93
CA ASN A 160 -7.15 -0.96 -11.80
C ASN A 160 -6.08 0.00 -11.22
N ARG A 161 -5.16 -0.45 -10.37
CA ARG A 161 -4.10 0.34 -9.72
C ARG A 161 -4.58 1.52 -8.84
N ASN A 162 -5.86 1.71 -8.62
CA ASN A 162 -6.41 2.83 -7.85
C ASN A 162 -6.13 2.76 -6.34
N GLY A 163 -5.70 1.62 -5.83
CA GLY A 163 -5.41 1.43 -4.42
C GLY A 163 -3.95 1.71 -4.04
N ASP A 164 -3.59 1.38 -2.80
CA ASP A 164 -2.23 1.55 -2.28
C ASP A 164 -1.22 0.62 -2.98
N ALA A 165 -0.29 1.20 -3.72
CA ALA A 165 0.72 0.47 -4.48
C ALA A 165 1.63 -0.39 -3.59
N TYR A 166 1.93 0.06 -2.37
CA TYR A 166 2.75 -0.69 -1.41
C TYR A 166 2.05 -1.99 -1.00
N THR A 167 0.78 -1.91 -0.61
CA THR A 167 -0.01 -3.09 -0.23
C THR A 167 -0.17 -4.05 -1.41
N ARG A 168 -0.34 -3.56 -2.64
CA ARG A 168 -0.36 -4.42 -3.83
C ARG A 168 0.97 -5.14 -4.06
N GLY A 169 2.09 -4.46 -3.87
CA GLY A 169 3.42 -5.08 -3.95
C GLY A 169 3.60 -6.21 -2.94
N LEU A 170 3.18 -6.00 -1.69
CA LEU A 170 3.20 -7.04 -0.65
C LEU A 170 2.27 -8.22 -1.00
N LEU A 171 1.07 -7.95 -1.52
CA LEU A 171 0.15 -8.99 -1.98
C LEU A 171 0.74 -9.82 -3.12
N TYR A 172 1.46 -9.21 -4.05
CA TYR A 172 2.13 -9.91 -5.12
C TYR A 172 3.19 -10.89 -4.59
N VAL A 173 4.05 -10.44 -3.67
CA VAL A 173 5.06 -11.31 -3.03
C VAL A 173 4.39 -12.43 -2.22
N ALA A 174 3.34 -12.11 -1.48
CA ALA A 174 2.57 -13.09 -0.71
C ALA A 174 1.90 -14.14 -1.61
N ALA A 175 1.39 -13.74 -2.77
CA ALA A 175 0.79 -14.66 -3.75
C ALA A 175 1.79 -15.70 -4.27
N TRP A 176 3.05 -15.31 -4.47
CA TRP A 176 4.14 -16.24 -4.80
C TRP A 176 4.37 -17.28 -3.70
N THR A 177 4.40 -16.87 -2.45
CA THR A 177 4.52 -17.78 -1.32
C THR A 177 3.27 -18.67 -1.20
N ALA A 178 2.09 -18.07 -1.29
CA ALA A 178 0.82 -18.79 -1.21
C ALA A 178 0.65 -19.83 -2.33
N SER A 179 1.09 -19.55 -3.54
CA SER A 179 1.00 -20.51 -4.65
C SER A 179 1.80 -21.80 -4.40
N ARG A 180 2.80 -21.76 -3.53
CA ARG A 180 3.64 -22.92 -3.17
C ARG A 180 3.17 -23.64 -1.92
N PHE A 181 2.67 -22.91 -0.93
CA PHE A 181 2.42 -23.42 0.42
C PHE A 181 0.94 -23.43 0.83
N ASN A 182 0.06 -22.87 0.03
CA ASN A 182 -1.38 -22.87 0.28
C ASN A 182 -2.07 -23.67 -0.86
N THR A 183 -2.66 -24.81 -0.53
CA THR A 183 -3.25 -25.74 -1.51
C THR A 183 -4.23 -25.06 -2.46
N LYS A 184 -5.21 -24.29 -1.90
CA LYS A 184 -6.22 -23.59 -2.70
C LYS A 184 -5.63 -22.54 -3.65
N CYS A 185 -4.59 -21.84 -3.19
CA CYS A 185 -3.89 -20.86 -4.03
C CYS A 185 -3.07 -21.54 -5.12
N GLY A 186 -2.41 -22.66 -4.79
CA GLY A 186 -1.66 -23.49 -5.75
C GLY A 186 -2.53 -24.07 -6.85
N GLU A 187 -3.68 -24.64 -6.51
CA GLU A 187 -4.66 -25.16 -7.48
C GLU A 187 -5.17 -24.03 -8.40
N THR A 188 -5.48 -22.88 -7.84
CA THR A 188 -5.92 -21.70 -8.62
C THR A 188 -4.82 -21.22 -9.55
N TYR A 189 -3.58 -21.14 -9.08
CA TYR A 189 -2.41 -20.76 -9.89
C TYR A 189 -2.19 -21.73 -11.05
N THR A 190 -2.23 -23.05 -10.79
CA THR A 190 -2.07 -24.09 -11.81
C THR A 190 -3.16 -24.00 -12.87
N ARG A 191 -4.42 -23.88 -12.46
CA ARG A 191 -5.56 -23.71 -13.37
C ARG A 191 -5.43 -22.47 -14.26
N LEU A 192 -5.04 -21.33 -13.69
CA LEU A 192 -4.87 -20.10 -14.46
C LEU A 192 -3.72 -20.19 -15.46
N ARG A 193 -2.64 -20.90 -15.10
CA ARG A 193 -1.49 -21.09 -15.99
C ARG A 193 -1.80 -22.05 -17.16
N GLN A 194 -2.71 -22.99 -16.97
CA GLN A 194 -3.15 -23.92 -18.02
C GLN A 194 -4.09 -23.25 -19.03
N ASN A 195 -4.86 -22.24 -18.59
CA ASN A 195 -5.88 -21.58 -19.42
C ASN A 195 -5.41 -20.29 -20.08
N GLY A 196 -4.19 -19.86 -19.88
CA GLY A 196 -3.71 -18.58 -20.38
C GLY A 196 -2.32 -18.45 -20.74
#